data_85b41132a44014951502af75edc7cca9
#
_entry.id   85b41132a44014951502af75edc7cca9
#
_cell.length_a   1.000
_cell.length_b   1.000
_cell.length_c   1.000
_cell.angle_alpha   90.00
_cell.angle_beta   90.00
_cell.angle_gamma   90.00
#
_symmetry.space_group_name_H-M   'P 1'
#
loop_
_entity.id
_entity.type
_entity.pdbx_description
1 polymer ?
#
loop_
_entity_poly.entity_id
_entity_poly.type
_entity_poly.pdbx_seq_one_letter_code
_entity_poly.pdbx_strand_id
1 'polypeptide(L)'
;MSSLPTSLTGAATPGAQESGAATPGAGTQPLSPPAPAAAPQAAPQTGAASGASPGPAPGLQSVPSPTFSPLYQQIKALITRSLQSGEWKPGEMIPSEMELASRYKVSQGTVRKAIDELAAENLVARRQGKGTFVTTHHEDVVKFRFLRLVPDEGEPHYGASRVLECKRLRAPAEIARLLDIRTGDSVVQIRRVLTFSGESTVLDEIWLLGANFKGLTAEKLTEWKGPMYALFEAEFGTRMIRASEKIRAVPADETAAELLSVPVGAPLLSVERVSYTYGDRPVEVRRGLYVTTRHYYQNDLS
;
A
#
# COMPACT_ATOMS: atom_id res chain seq x y z
N MET A 1 6.20 -59.94 35.04
CA MET A 1 5.08 -60.79 34.71
C MET A 1 4.41 -60.15 33.52
N SER A 2 4.74 -60.63 32.36
CA SER A 2 3.94 -61.52 31.50
C SER A 2 2.76 -60.79 30.90
N SER A 3 2.46 -60.68 29.62
CA SER A 3 2.87 -61.42 28.46
C SER A 3 2.35 -60.70 27.20
N LEU A 4 3.09 -60.70 26.14
CA LEU A 4 2.59 -60.69 24.76
C LEU A 4 2.03 -62.10 24.41
N PRO A 5 1.18 -62.31 23.40
CA PRO A 5 1.65 -62.56 22.04
C PRO A 5 0.72 -62.09 20.89
N THR A 6 1.26 -61.81 19.71
CA THR A 6 1.41 -62.68 18.48
C THR A 6 0.27 -62.58 17.48
N SER A 7 0.51 -61.94 16.35
CA SER A 7 0.71 -62.28 14.92
C SER A 7 -0.43 -63.00 14.19
N LEU A 8 -0.65 -62.59 12.91
CA LEU A 8 -0.80 -63.38 11.67
C LEU A 8 -1.26 -62.44 10.54
N THR A 9 -0.45 -62.11 9.57
CA THR A 9 -0.12 -62.75 8.29
C THR A 9 -1.32 -62.92 7.34
N GLY A 10 -1.23 -62.32 6.15
CA GLY A 10 -2.10 -62.58 5.00
C GLY A 10 -1.69 -61.78 3.77
N ALA A 11 -0.77 -62.34 2.97
CA ALA A 11 -0.38 -61.88 1.65
C ALA A 11 -1.35 -62.35 0.58
N ALA A 12 -1.54 -61.58 -0.49
CA ALA A 12 -1.69 -62.09 -1.87
C ALA A 12 -1.81 -60.95 -2.88
N THR A 13 -0.85 -60.82 -3.77
CA THR A 13 -0.91 -60.37 -5.17
C THR A 13 -1.09 -61.65 -6.03
N PRO A 14 -1.39 -61.65 -7.36
CA PRO A 14 -1.33 -60.62 -8.40
C PRO A 14 -2.47 -60.68 -9.43
N GLY A 15 -2.47 -59.81 -10.43
CA GLY A 15 -3.30 -59.95 -11.63
C GLY A 15 -2.95 -58.86 -12.65
N ALA A 16 -2.07 -59.20 -13.60
CA ALA A 16 -1.77 -58.41 -14.80
C ALA A 16 -2.75 -58.73 -15.93
N GLN A 17 -2.96 -57.81 -16.87
CA GLN A 17 -3.08 -57.96 -18.35
C GLN A 17 -3.68 -56.65 -18.89
N GLU A 18 -2.93 -55.89 -19.67
CA GLU A 18 -2.67 -55.90 -21.11
C GLU A 18 -3.71 -55.16 -21.96
N SER A 19 -3.16 -54.22 -22.65
CA SER A 19 -3.20 -53.87 -24.08
C SER A 19 -4.36 -53.00 -24.58
N GLY A 20 -3.98 -51.96 -25.27
CA GLY A 20 -4.82 -51.13 -26.13
C GLY A 20 -4.06 -49.93 -26.72
N ALA A 21 -3.27 -50.22 -27.76
CA ALA A 21 -2.63 -49.21 -28.58
C ALA A 21 -3.65 -48.51 -29.48
N ALA A 22 -3.55 -47.19 -29.60
CA ALA A 22 -3.95 -46.42 -30.79
C ALA A 22 -3.27 -45.06 -30.83
N THR A 23 -2.39 -44.89 -31.75
CA THR A 23 -1.84 -43.66 -32.33
C THR A 23 -2.69 -43.24 -33.54
N PRO A 24 -2.46 -42.11 -34.24
CA PRO A 24 -2.04 -40.73 -33.88
C PRO A 24 -2.94 -39.67 -34.54
N GLY A 25 -2.67 -38.42 -34.25
CA GLY A 25 -2.93 -37.38 -35.24
C GLY A 25 -3.80 -36.24 -34.77
N ALA A 26 -3.18 -35.11 -34.56
CA ALA A 26 -3.49 -33.85 -35.22
C ALA A 26 -2.65 -32.76 -34.56
N GLY A 27 -1.70 -32.28 -35.34
CA GLY A 27 -0.89 -31.12 -34.96
C GLY A 27 -1.75 -29.86 -34.88
N THR A 28 -1.63 -29.19 -33.78
CA THR A 28 -2.15 -27.81 -33.64
C THR A 28 -0.97 -26.85 -33.83
N GLN A 29 -0.97 -26.17 -34.96
CA GLN A 29 -0.02 -25.08 -35.26
C GLN A 29 -0.28 -23.90 -34.33
N PRO A 30 0.74 -23.13 -33.93
CA PRO A 30 0.55 -21.89 -33.19
C PRO A 30 0.01 -20.81 -34.12
N LEU A 31 -1.08 -20.16 -33.69
CA LEU A 31 -1.65 -18.98 -34.34
C LEU A 31 -0.69 -17.79 -34.23
N SER A 32 -0.23 -17.30 -35.37
CA SER A 32 0.49 -16.01 -35.49
C SER A 32 -0.45 -14.84 -35.21
N PRO A 33 0.05 -13.75 -34.62
CA PRO A 33 -0.76 -12.54 -34.38
C PRO A 33 -1.06 -11.81 -35.70
N PRO A 34 -2.22 -11.12 -35.82
CA PRO A 34 -2.57 -10.36 -37.01
C PRO A 34 -1.70 -9.09 -37.17
N ALA A 35 -1.34 -8.80 -38.42
CA ALA A 35 -0.60 -7.63 -38.82
C ALA A 35 -1.42 -6.32 -38.63
N PRO A 36 -0.78 -5.18 -38.41
CA PRO A 36 -1.48 -3.91 -38.25
C PRO A 36 -2.07 -3.40 -39.57
N ALA A 37 -3.28 -2.88 -39.53
CA ALA A 37 -4.02 -2.32 -40.64
C ALA A 37 -3.33 -1.08 -41.20
N ALA A 38 -3.22 -1.03 -42.52
CA ALA A 38 -2.64 0.09 -43.30
C ALA A 38 -3.49 1.35 -43.22
N ALA A 39 -2.84 2.48 -43.07
CA ALA A 39 -3.46 3.80 -43.13
C ALA A 39 -3.89 4.13 -44.61
N PRO A 40 -4.98 4.89 -44.80
CA PRO A 40 -5.41 5.29 -46.14
C PRO A 40 -4.51 6.40 -46.71
N GLN A 41 -4.06 6.19 -47.95
CA GLN A 41 -3.33 7.16 -48.75
C GLN A 41 -4.24 8.30 -49.20
N ALA A 42 -3.74 9.53 -49.04
CA ALA A 42 -4.38 10.73 -49.58
C ALA A 42 -4.18 10.85 -51.09
N ALA A 43 -5.22 11.15 -51.83
CA ALA A 43 -5.22 11.49 -53.25
C ALA A 43 -4.78 12.96 -53.47
N PRO A 44 -4.18 13.29 -54.59
CA PRO A 44 -3.71 14.65 -54.90
C PRO A 44 -4.83 15.53 -55.39
N GLN A 45 -4.97 16.74 -54.83
CA GLN A 45 -5.79 17.78 -55.38
C GLN A 45 -4.94 18.83 -56.12
N THR A 46 -5.25 19.01 -57.37
CA THR A 46 -4.73 20.03 -58.25
C THR A 46 -5.38 21.39 -58.01
N GLY A 47 -4.57 22.40 -58.03
CA GLY A 47 -4.60 23.79 -58.23
C GLY A 47 -5.89 24.60 -58.37
N ALA A 48 -5.92 25.74 -57.77
CA ALA A 48 -5.92 27.08 -58.43
C ALA A 48 -6.39 28.20 -57.50
N ALA A 49 -5.69 29.32 -57.62
CA ALA A 49 -6.11 30.71 -57.49
C ALA A 49 -6.30 31.34 -56.11
N SER A 50 -5.28 32.11 -55.76
CA SER A 50 -5.33 33.54 -55.39
C SER A 50 -6.62 34.08 -54.73
N GLY A 51 -6.52 34.37 -53.44
CA GLY A 51 -7.46 35.22 -52.69
C GLY A 51 -6.83 35.62 -51.37
N ALA A 52 -6.37 36.85 -51.25
CA ALA A 52 -5.83 37.40 -50.02
C ALA A 52 -6.91 37.43 -48.93
N SER A 53 -6.72 36.65 -47.86
CA SER A 53 -7.49 36.73 -46.65
C SER A 53 -6.74 37.57 -45.60
N PRO A 54 -7.42 38.40 -44.82
CA PRO A 54 -6.79 39.18 -43.76
C PRO A 54 -6.24 38.27 -42.65
N GLY A 55 -5.08 38.60 -42.11
CA GLY A 55 -4.38 37.85 -41.09
C GLY A 55 -5.22 37.62 -39.82
N PRO A 56 -4.94 36.52 -39.11
CA PRO A 56 -5.68 36.23 -37.87
C PRO A 56 -5.37 37.33 -36.83
N ALA A 57 -6.44 37.84 -36.24
CA ALA A 57 -6.35 38.71 -35.08
C ALA A 57 -5.47 38.08 -33.98
N PRO A 58 -4.71 38.86 -33.21
CA PRO A 58 -3.88 38.33 -32.15
C PRO A 58 -4.74 37.53 -31.19
N GLY A 59 -4.41 36.22 -31.04
CA GLY A 59 -5.10 35.29 -30.20
C GLY A 59 -5.25 35.83 -28.78
N LEU A 60 -6.47 35.96 -28.34
CA LEU A 60 -6.79 36.05 -26.92
C LEU A 60 -6.10 34.88 -26.21
N GLN A 61 -4.98 35.18 -25.56
CA GLN A 61 -4.38 34.25 -24.62
C GLN A 61 -5.47 33.92 -23.60
N SER A 62 -5.87 32.66 -23.54
CA SER A 62 -6.78 32.14 -22.56
C SER A 62 -6.17 32.45 -21.18
N VAL A 63 -6.65 33.50 -20.54
CA VAL A 63 -6.35 33.79 -19.13
C VAL A 63 -6.84 32.56 -18.38
N PRO A 64 -5.98 31.86 -17.59
CA PRO A 64 -6.43 30.75 -16.79
C PRO A 64 -7.53 31.27 -15.87
N SER A 65 -8.75 30.75 -16.02
CA SER A 65 -9.88 31.10 -15.17
C SER A 65 -9.44 30.82 -13.72
N PRO A 66 -9.65 31.77 -12.77
CA PRO A 66 -9.35 31.51 -11.38
C PRO A 66 -10.15 30.29 -10.94
N THR A 67 -9.49 29.17 -10.70
CA THR A 67 -10.08 27.95 -10.17
C THR A 67 -10.42 28.21 -8.70
N PHE A 68 -11.59 28.82 -8.45
CA PHE A 68 -12.15 28.84 -7.11
C PHE A 68 -12.51 27.41 -6.74
N SER A 69 -11.71 26.79 -5.86
CA SER A 69 -12.10 25.51 -5.30
C SER A 69 -13.42 25.67 -4.53
N PRO A 70 -14.35 24.70 -4.64
CA PRO A 70 -15.61 24.74 -3.92
C PRO A 70 -15.42 25.04 -2.44
N LEU A 71 -16.35 25.76 -1.81
CA LEU A 71 -16.20 26.20 -0.41
C LEU A 71 -15.94 25.04 0.55
N TYR A 72 -16.61 23.89 0.36
CA TYR A 72 -16.38 22.72 1.20
C TYR A 72 -14.95 22.17 1.08
N GLN A 73 -14.28 22.30 -0.07
CA GLN A 73 -12.87 21.90 -0.24
C GLN A 73 -11.95 22.86 0.51
N GLN A 74 -12.26 24.13 0.56
CA GLN A 74 -11.53 25.11 1.36
C GLN A 74 -11.66 24.79 2.84
N ILE A 75 -12.88 24.46 3.31
CA ILE A 75 -13.12 24.04 4.71
C ILE A 75 -12.37 22.72 5.01
N LYS A 76 -12.41 21.74 4.11
CA LYS A 76 -11.64 20.51 4.23
C LYS A 76 -10.15 20.79 4.40
N ALA A 77 -9.59 21.68 3.59
CA ALA A 77 -8.18 22.09 3.70
C ALA A 77 -7.86 22.77 5.03
N LEU A 78 -8.77 23.59 5.56
CA LEU A 78 -8.60 24.24 6.88
C LEU A 78 -8.63 23.20 8.01
N ILE A 79 -9.60 22.29 8.00
CA ILE A 79 -9.68 21.19 8.97
C ILE A 79 -8.42 20.31 8.88
N THR A 80 -7.98 19.95 7.69
CA THR A 80 -6.75 19.18 7.48
C THR A 80 -5.52 19.88 8.08
N ARG A 81 -5.41 21.21 7.95
CA ARG A 81 -4.33 21.97 8.58
C ARG A 81 -4.39 21.92 10.11
N SER A 82 -5.58 22.01 10.70
CA SER A 82 -5.77 21.87 12.14
C SER A 82 -5.36 20.48 12.64
N LEU A 83 -5.67 19.41 11.86
CA LEU A 83 -5.18 18.05 12.13
C LEU A 83 -3.65 17.96 12.04
N GLN A 84 -3.04 18.56 11.02
CA GLN A 84 -1.59 18.60 10.80
C GLN A 84 -0.84 19.34 11.90
N SER A 85 -1.41 20.44 12.38
CA SER A 85 -0.82 21.25 13.45
C SER A 85 -0.98 20.62 14.84
N GLY A 86 -1.76 19.53 14.96
CA GLY A 86 -2.06 18.87 16.23
C GLY A 86 -3.05 19.65 17.10
N GLU A 87 -3.83 20.57 16.53
CA GLU A 87 -4.92 21.26 17.23
C GLU A 87 -5.93 20.23 17.76
N TRP A 88 -6.16 19.17 16.99
CA TRP A 88 -6.90 17.97 17.43
C TRP A 88 -6.01 16.75 17.25
N LYS A 89 -5.74 16.08 18.35
CA LYS A 89 -4.84 14.91 18.36
C LYS A 89 -5.55 13.64 17.87
N PRO A 90 -4.80 12.64 17.41
CA PRO A 90 -5.36 11.33 17.10
C PRO A 90 -6.21 10.78 18.26
N GLY A 91 -7.43 10.31 17.95
CA GLY A 91 -8.40 9.84 18.94
C GLY A 91 -9.24 10.93 19.61
N GLU A 92 -8.91 12.20 19.47
CA GLU A 92 -9.69 13.31 20.02
C GLU A 92 -10.94 13.59 19.16
N MET A 93 -11.97 14.09 19.82
CA MET A 93 -13.17 14.60 19.17
C MET A 93 -12.92 15.98 18.58
N ILE A 94 -13.26 16.19 17.30
CA ILE A 94 -13.26 17.51 16.69
C ILE A 94 -14.56 18.25 17.03
N PRO A 95 -14.59 19.60 16.97
CA PRO A 95 -15.82 20.34 17.17
C PRO A 95 -16.95 19.87 16.26
N SER A 96 -18.19 20.04 16.74
CA SER A 96 -19.38 19.66 15.99
C SER A 96 -19.50 20.42 14.65
N GLU A 97 -20.30 19.90 13.72
CA GLU A 97 -20.57 20.57 12.45
C GLU A 97 -21.10 22.00 12.64
N MET A 98 -21.90 22.24 13.69
CA MET A 98 -22.43 23.58 14.01
C MET A 98 -21.33 24.52 14.53
N GLU A 99 -20.48 24.05 15.42
CA GLU A 99 -19.36 24.85 15.94
C GLU A 99 -18.35 25.20 14.84
N LEU A 100 -18.02 24.21 13.98
CA LEU A 100 -17.16 24.45 12.82
C LEU A 100 -17.81 25.40 11.80
N ALA A 101 -19.13 25.29 11.59
CA ALA A 101 -19.86 26.22 10.72
C ALA A 101 -19.80 27.65 11.24
N SER A 102 -19.97 27.85 12.56
CA SER A 102 -19.81 29.12 13.23
C SER A 102 -18.37 29.65 13.13
N ARG A 103 -17.38 28.79 13.41
CA ARG A 103 -15.94 29.14 13.36
C ARG A 103 -15.50 29.60 11.97
N TYR A 104 -15.93 28.91 10.93
CA TYR A 104 -15.53 29.22 9.55
C TYR A 104 -16.53 30.12 8.82
N LYS A 105 -17.62 30.56 9.47
CA LYS A 105 -18.67 31.42 8.92
C LYS A 105 -19.27 30.87 7.61
N VAL A 106 -19.62 29.57 7.60
CA VAL A 106 -20.21 28.84 6.48
C VAL A 106 -21.46 28.10 6.92
N SER A 107 -22.23 27.53 5.97
CA SER A 107 -23.39 26.71 6.33
C SER A 107 -22.94 25.35 6.94
N GLN A 108 -23.77 24.79 7.82
CA GLN A 108 -23.56 23.44 8.37
C GLN A 108 -23.42 22.39 7.26
N GLY A 109 -24.19 22.50 6.17
CA GLY A 109 -24.12 21.59 5.03
C GLY A 109 -22.77 21.62 4.33
N THR A 110 -22.12 22.79 4.25
CA THR A 110 -20.75 22.93 3.71
C THR A 110 -19.73 22.18 4.58
N VAL A 111 -19.84 22.33 5.92
CA VAL A 111 -18.97 21.62 6.87
C VAL A 111 -19.23 20.12 6.81
N ARG A 112 -20.51 19.70 6.78
CA ARG A 112 -20.87 18.28 6.68
C ARG A 112 -20.24 17.63 5.46
N LYS A 113 -20.31 18.25 4.29
CA LYS A 113 -19.69 17.75 3.07
C LYS A 113 -18.16 17.65 3.20
N ALA A 114 -17.52 18.64 3.84
CA ALA A 114 -16.09 18.59 4.11
C ALA A 114 -15.71 17.43 5.04
N ILE A 115 -16.51 17.20 6.11
CA ILE A 115 -16.31 16.08 7.04
C ILE A 115 -16.57 14.73 6.36
N ASP A 116 -17.56 14.62 5.47
CA ASP A 116 -17.83 13.39 4.70
C ASP A 116 -16.64 13.01 3.84
N GLU A 117 -15.99 13.97 3.17
CA GLU A 117 -14.78 13.69 2.40
C GLU A 117 -13.59 13.32 3.31
N LEU A 118 -13.42 14.02 4.44
CA LEU A 118 -12.38 13.66 5.41
C LEU A 118 -12.59 12.27 5.99
N ALA A 119 -13.84 11.84 6.18
CA ALA A 119 -14.17 10.50 6.63
C ALA A 119 -13.89 9.45 5.53
N ALA A 120 -14.23 9.74 4.28
CA ALA A 120 -13.89 8.89 3.13
C ALA A 120 -12.37 8.71 2.97
N GLU A 121 -11.59 9.75 3.31
CA GLU A 121 -10.13 9.70 3.34
C GLU A 121 -9.56 9.10 4.64
N ASN A 122 -10.43 8.64 5.55
CA ASN A 122 -10.06 8.09 6.86
C ASN A 122 -9.24 9.06 7.74
N LEU A 123 -9.43 10.34 7.59
CA LEU A 123 -8.83 11.37 8.47
C LEU A 123 -9.61 11.54 9.75
N VAL A 124 -10.92 11.38 9.67
CA VAL A 124 -11.85 11.40 10.81
C VAL A 124 -12.82 10.23 10.73
N ALA A 125 -13.41 9.85 11.85
CA ALA A 125 -14.44 8.82 11.96
C ALA A 125 -15.65 9.35 12.71
N ARG A 126 -16.86 9.14 12.18
CA ARG A 126 -18.10 9.46 12.89
C ARG A 126 -18.46 8.31 13.83
N ARG A 127 -18.75 8.64 15.07
CA ARG A 127 -19.29 7.69 16.07
C ARG A 127 -20.71 8.12 16.41
N GLN A 128 -21.68 7.26 16.11
CA GLN A 128 -23.09 7.56 16.29
C GLN A 128 -23.37 8.04 17.75
N GLY A 129 -24.02 9.19 17.88
CA GLY A 129 -24.35 9.81 19.17
C GLY A 129 -23.17 10.37 19.97
N LYS A 130 -21.91 10.18 19.50
CA LYS A 130 -20.70 10.62 20.22
C LYS A 130 -19.94 11.74 19.52
N GLY A 131 -20.17 11.96 18.23
CA GLY A 131 -19.49 13.00 17.45
C GLY A 131 -18.53 12.47 16.41
N THR A 132 -17.65 13.37 15.92
CA THR A 132 -16.61 13.05 14.93
C THR A 132 -15.24 13.08 15.60
N PHE A 133 -14.45 12.04 15.40
CA PHE A 133 -13.15 11.85 16.04
C PHE A 133 -12.04 11.80 15.01
N VAL A 134 -10.86 12.28 15.37
CA VAL A 134 -9.65 12.07 14.58
C VAL A 134 -9.32 10.58 14.61
N THR A 135 -9.18 9.94 13.46
CA THR A 135 -8.79 8.51 13.40
C THR A 135 -7.38 8.31 13.93
N THR A 136 -7.07 7.13 14.48
CA THR A 136 -5.76 6.80 15.04
C THR A 136 -5.35 5.37 14.68
N HIS A 137 -4.05 5.10 14.63
CA HIS A 137 -3.50 3.75 14.40
C HIS A 137 -3.58 2.83 15.64
N HIS A 138 -4.10 3.33 16.76
CA HIS A 138 -4.32 2.53 17.98
C HIS A 138 -5.64 1.75 17.96
N GLU A 139 -6.58 2.08 17.10
CA GLU A 139 -7.86 1.36 16.99
C GLU A 139 -7.67 0.02 16.25
N ASP A 140 -8.35 -1.03 16.70
CA ASP A 140 -8.19 -2.40 16.17
C ASP A 140 -8.51 -2.50 14.66
N VAL A 141 -9.49 -1.75 14.18
CA VAL A 141 -9.85 -1.68 12.76
C VAL A 141 -8.71 -1.12 11.89
N VAL A 142 -7.85 -0.26 12.47
CA VAL A 142 -6.76 0.40 11.75
C VAL A 142 -5.44 -0.37 11.87
N LYS A 143 -5.32 -1.23 12.89
CA LYS A 143 -4.11 -2.03 13.11
C LYS A 143 -3.71 -2.85 11.89
N PHE A 144 -4.69 -3.46 11.19
CA PHE A 144 -4.47 -4.31 10.02
C PHE A 144 -4.61 -3.59 8.68
N ARG A 145 -4.94 -2.29 8.68
CA ARG A 145 -5.21 -1.52 7.46
C ARG A 145 -4.10 -1.62 6.40
N PHE A 146 -2.86 -1.72 6.84
CA PHE A 146 -1.70 -1.80 5.97
C PHE A 146 -0.98 -3.14 6.02
N LEU A 147 -1.38 -4.07 6.90
CA LEU A 147 -0.91 -5.45 6.89
C LEU A 147 -2.02 -6.31 6.31
N ARG A 148 -1.97 -6.51 5.00
CA ARG A 148 -3.00 -7.22 4.23
C ARG A 148 -2.73 -8.72 4.11
N LEU A 149 -1.84 -9.24 4.92
CA LEU A 149 -1.52 -10.67 4.98
C LEU A 149 -2.49 -11.33 5.96
N VAL A 150 -3.26 -12.28 5.44
CA VAL A 150 -4.28 -13.02 6.18
C VAL A 150 -3.88 -14.49 6.20
N PRO A 151 -3.93 -15.20 7.34
CA PRO A 151 -3.69 -16.63 7.37
C PRO A 151 -4.81 -17.38 6.65
N ASP A 152 -4.47 -18.52 6.05
CA ASP A 152 -5.47 -19.43 5.42
C ASP A 152 -6.44 -19.98 6.46
N GLU A 153 -5.98 -20.16 7.70
CA GLU A 153 -6.77 -20.64 8.82
C GLU A 153 -6.53 -19.79 10.08
N GLY A 154 -7.58 -19.60 10.88
CA GLY A 154 -7.53 -18.87 12.14
C GLY A 154 -7.77 -17.36 12.00
N GLU A 155 -7.66 -16.64 13.12
CA GLU A 155 -7.89 -15.20 13.18
C GLU A 155 -6.60 -14.43 12.83
N PRO A 156 -6.69 -13.32 12.07
CA PRO A 156 -5.55 -12.44 11.85
C PRO A 156 -5.01 -11.90 13.18
N HIS A 157 -3.72 -12.04 13.40
CA HIS A 157 -3.05 -11.50 14.58
C HIS A 157 -1.74 -10.81 14.22
N TYR A 158 -1.26 -9.94 15.09
CA TYR A 158 0.05 -9.33 14.90
C TYR A 158 1.15 -10.36 15.15
N GLY A 159 2.03 -10.48 14.14
CA GLY A 159 3.25 -11.26 14.31
C GLY A 159 4.25 -10.59 15.26
N ALA A 160 5.10 -11.39 15.86
CA ALA A 160 6.27 -10.85 16.56
C ALA A 160 7.20 -10.16 15.56
N SER A 161 7.78 -9.03 15.98
CA SER A 161 8.71 -8.25 15.14
C SER A 161 10.13 -8.41 15.68
N ARG A 162 11.04 -8.93 14.86
CA ARG A 162 12.47 -8.97 15.15
C ARG A 162 13.19 -7.94 14.30
N VAL A 163 13.63 -6.85 14.92
CA VAL A 163 14.43 -5.81 14.26
C VAL A 163 15.83 -6.37 13.99
N LEU A 164 16.23 -6.35 12.72
CA LEU A 164 17.58 -6.76 12.28
C LEU A 164 18.52 -5.57 12.28
N GLU A 165 18.02 -4.43 11.81
CA GLU A 165 18.82 -3.22 11.67
C GLU A 165 17.92 -1.99 11.71
N CYS A 166 18.42 -0.90 12.33
CA CYS A 166 17.84 0.44 12.24
C CYS A 166 18.99 1.43 12.16
N LYS A 167 19.17 2.07 11.02
CA LYS A 167 20.29 2.98 10.78
C LYS A 167 19.89 4.22 10.02
N ARG A 168 20.61 5.31 10.27
CA ARG A 168 20.47 6.56 9.54
C ARG A 168 21.46 6.60 8.39
N LEU A 169 20.95 6.84 7.18
CA LEU A 169 21.71 6.82 5.95
C LEU A 169 21.43 8.06 5.09
N ARG A 170 22.19 8.18 4.00
CA ARG A 170 21.86 9.09 2.89
C ARG A 170 20.95 8.36 1.89
N ALA A 171 19.88 9.02 1.45
CA ALA A 171 18.92 8.43 0.54
C ALA A 171 19.56 8.04 -0.80
N PRO A 172 19.49 6.77 -1.21
CA PRO A 172 19.79 6.38 -2.59
C PRO A 172 18.85 7.07 -3.57
N ALA A 173 19.26 7.27 -4.82
CA ALA A 173 18.50 7.99 -5.82
C ALA A 173 17.06 7.44 -6.02
N GLU A 174 16.90 6.13 -5.99
CA GLU A 174 15.59 5.49 -6.13
C GLU A 174 14.66 5.81 -4.95
N ILE A 175 15.16 5.68 -3.72
CA ILE A 175 14.39 5.99 -2.50
C ILE A 175 14.08 7.47 -2.41
N ALA A 176 15.05 8.33 -2.78
CA ALA A 176 14.86 9.77 -2.81
C ALA A 176 13.71 10.17 -3.75
N ARG A 177 13.64 9.57 -4.93
CA ARG A 177 12.54 9.79 -5.89
C ARG A 177 11.18 9.35 -5.34
N LEU A 178 11.11 8.19 -4.66
CA LEU A 178 9.86 7.68 -4.09
C LEU A 178 9.39 8.50 -2.88
N LEU A 179 10.32 9.07 -2.11
CA LEU A 179 10.03 9.93 -0.96
C LEU A 179 9.90 11.43 -1.31
N ASP A 180 10.04 11.79 -2.59
CA ASP A 180 10.03 13.19 -3.08
C ASP A 180 11.02 14.08 -2.31
N ILE A 181 12.27 13.59 -2.18
CA ILE A 181 13.39 14.30 -1.55
C ILE A 181 14.62 14.27 -2.47
N ARG A 182 15.67 15.02 -2.11
CA ARG A 182 16.91 15.01 -2.87
C ARG A 182 17.74 13.76 -2.56
N THR A 183 18.42 13.24 -3.58
CA THR A 183 19.43 12.19 -3.39
C THR A 183 20.45 12.65 -2.36
N GLY A 184 20.73 11.80 -1.37
CA GLY A 184 21.64 12.13 -0.27
C GLY A 184 20.99 12.84 0.92
N ASP A 185 19.71 13.19 0.87
CA ASP A 185 18.98 13.64 2.07
C ASP A 185 18.96 12.52 3.13
N SER A 186 18.82 12.90 4.41
CA SER A 186 18.83 11.92 5.51
C SER A 186 17.56 11.07 5.50
N VAL A 187 17.75 9.74 5.59
CA VAL A 187 16.67 8.76 5.78
C VAL A 187 17.03 7.80 6.92
N VAL A 188 16.01 7.15 7.49
CA VAL A 188 16.18 6.02 8.40
C VAL A 188 15.79 4.75 7.65
N GLN A 189 16.69 3.77 7.61
CA GLN A 189 16.42 2.43 7.09
C GLN A 189 16.21 1.48 8.27
N ILE A 190 15.12 0.70 8.21
CA ILE A 190 14.82 -0.36 9.16
C ILE A 190 14.72 -1.66 8.36
N ARG A 191 15.39 -2.72 8.84
CA ARG A 191 15.19 -4.09 8.36
C ARG A 191 14.65 -4.92 9.51
N ARG A 192 13.62 -5.71 9.24
CA ARG A 192 13.02 -6.58 10.26
C ARG A 192 12.38 -7.82 9.65
N VAL A 193 12.20 -8.83 10.47
CA VAL A 193 11.40 -10.02 10.15
C VAL A 193 10.16 -10.00 11.03
N LEU A 194 8.99 -10.24 10.42
CA LEU A 194 7.76 -10.52 11.14
C LEU A 194 7.51 -12.03 11.16
N THR A 195 7.15 -12.52 12.34
CA THR A 195 6.89 -13.94 12.60
C THR A 195 5.43 -14.11 12.98
N PHE A 196 4.70 -14.95 12.26
CA PHE A 196 3.31 -15.31 12.54
C PHE A 196 3.26 -16.78 12.91
N SER A 197 2.56 -17.12 13.99
CA SER A 197 2.43 -18.51 14.48
C SER A 197 3.79 -19.24 14.61
N GLY A 198 4.86 -18.50 14.95
CA GLY A 198 6.20 -19.07 15.11
C GLY A 198 7.01 -19.17 13.81
N GLU A 199 6.44 -18.87 12.65
CA GLU A 199 7.12 -18.93 11.34
C GLU A 199 7.51 -17.53 10.86
N SER A 200 8.75 -17.38 10.37
CA SER A 200 9.22 -16.14 9.73
C SER A 200 8.48 -15.94 8.41
N THR A 201 7.59 -14.97 8.35
CA THR A 201 6.64 -14.83 7.24
C THR A 201 6.90 -13.61 6.37
N VAL A 202 7.41 -12.51 6.95
CA VAL A 202 7.66 -11.27 6.22
C VAL A 202 9.05 -10.74 6.52
N LEU A 203 9.80 -10.44 5.47
CA LEU A 203 11.03 -9.65 5.55
C LEU A 203 10.74 -8.24 5.04
N ASP A 204 10.78 -7.26 5.93
CA ASP A 204 10.56 -5.84 5.63
C ASP A 204 11.87 -5.07 5.53
N GLU A 205 12.01 -4.27 4.50
CA GLU A 205 12.93 -3.15 4.38
C GLU A 205 12.14 -1.84 4.29
N ILE A 206 12.35 -0.93 5.25
CA ILE A 206 11.54 0.28 5.42
C ILE A 206 12.44 1.50 5.40
N TRP A 207 12.09 2.50 4.60
CA TRP A 207 12.80 3.76 4.47
C TRP A 207 11.90 4.91 4.89
N LEU A 208 12.35 5.72 5.83
CA LEU A 208 11.60 6.81 6.44
C LEU A 208 12.33 8.14 6.25
N LEU A 209 11.56 9.24 6.17
CA LEU A 209 12.14 10.58 6.13
C LEU A 209 12.95 10.86 7.41
N GLY A 210 14.25 11.08 7.30
CA GLY A 210 15.12 11.31 8.46
C GLY A 210 14.72 12.51 9.30
N ALA A 211 14.13 13.54 8.69
CA ALA A 211 13.66 14.73 9.39
C ALA A 211 12.49 14.46 10.34
N ASN A 212 11.59 13.54 9.96
CA ASN A 212 10.41 13.19 10.75
C ASN A 212 10.73 12.22 11.89
N PHE A 213 11.75 11.36 11.72
CA PHE A 213 12.05 10.26 12.65
C PHE A 213 13.37 10.49 13.39
N LYS A 214 13.55 11.69 13.97
CA LYS A 214 14.73 12.01 14.79
C LYS A 214 14.71 11.19 16.07
N GLY A 215 15.79 10.45 16.35
CA GLY A 215 15.90 9.63 17.55
C GLY A 215 15.16 8.29 17.48
N LEU A 216 14.70 7.85 16.30
CA LEU A 216 14.24 6.47 16.11
C LEU A 216 15.46 5.53 16.09
N THR A 217 15.42 4.51 16.95
CA THR A 217 16.49 3.52 17.11
C THR A 217 15.94 2.10 17.13
N ALA A 218 16.81 1.10 17.03
CA ALA A 218 16.43 -0.31 17.11
C ALA A 218 15.84 -0.66 18.49
N GLU A 219 16.35 -0.07 19.56
CA GLU A 219 15.87 -0.25 20.93
C GLU A 219 14.41 0.20 21.05
N LYS A 220 14.11 1.44 20.61
CA LYS A 220 12.72 1.96 20.60
C LYS A 220 11.76 1.06 19.84
N LEU A 221 12.18 0.55 18.67
CA LEU A 221 11.37 -0.37 17.86
C LEU A 221 11.15 -1.71 18.55
N THR A 222 12.12 -2.20 19.32
CA THR A 222 12.06 -3.49 20.04
C THR A 222 11.25 -3.39 21.33
N GLU A 223 11.35 -2.27 22.02
CA GLU A 223 10.63 -2.00 23.28
C GLU A 223 9.14 -1.73 23.05
N TRP A 224 8.78 -1.21 21.88
CA TRP A 224 7.39 -0.89 21.56
C TRP A 224 6.52 -2.14 21.41
N LYS A 225 5.43 -2.21 22.18
CA LYS A 225 4.52 -3.38 22.25
C LYS A 225 3.25 -3.20 21.40
N GLY A 226 3.32 -2.48 20.33
CA GLY A 226 2.16 -2.23 19.46
C GLY A 226 2.53 -2.21 17.98
N PRO A 227 1.56 -1.86 17.13
CA PRO A 227 1.81 -1.64 15.72
C PRO A 227 2.86 -0.54 15.51
N MET A 228 3.74 -0.72 14.53
CA MET A 228 4.80 0.25 14.25
C MET A 228 4.24 1.63 13.84
N TYR A 229 3.13 1.68 13.14
CA TYR A 229 2.49 2.96 12.78
C TYR A 229 1.90 3.68 13.99
N ALA A 230 1.48 2.96 15.04
CA ALA A 230 1.08 3.59 16.30
C ALA A 230 2.30 4.23 17.01
N LEU A 231 3.48 3.60 16.95
CA LEU A 231 4.73 4.22 17.41
C LEU A 231 5.02 5.51 16.63
N PHE A 232 4.90 5.46 15.30
CA PHE A 232 5.20 6.61 14.45
C PHE A 232 4.26 7.78 14.70
N GLU A 233 3.00 7.48 14.98
CA GLU A 233 1.99 8.47 15.36
C GLU A 233 2.28 9.07 16.76
N ALA A 234 2.51 8.21 17.76
CA ALA A 234 2.66 8.62 19.15
C ALA A 234 3.97 9.38 19.42
N GLU A 235 5.11 8.85 18.93
CA GLU A 235 6.43 9.36 19.25
C GLU A 235 6.96 10.39 18.24
N PHE A 236 6.49 10.32 17.00
CA PHE A 236 7.03 11.13 15.91
C PHE A 236 5.98 12.01 15.22
N GLY A 237 4.73 11.99 15.69
CA GLY A 237 3.65 12.78 15.09
C GLY A 237 3.42 12.48 13.60
N THR A 238 3.92 11.35 13.11
CA THR A 238 3.84 10.98 11.69
C THR A 238 2.80 9.90 11.50
N ARG A 239 1.75 10.25 10.77
CA ARG A 239 0.61 9.40 10.51
C ARG A 239 0.58 8.93 9.07
N MET A 240 0.40 7.65 8.83
CA MET A 240 0.19 7.05 7.51
C MET A 240 -1.31 7.07 7.19
N ILE A 241 -1.69 7.89 6.20
CA ILE A 241 -3.10 8.12 5.85
C ILE A 241 -3.51 7.27 4.68
N ARG A 242 -2.66 7.22 3.66
CA ARG A 242 -2.87 6.51 2.39
C ARG A 242 -1.61 5.75 2.01
N ALA A 243 -1.77 4.68 1.27
CA ALA A 243 -0.66 3.98 0.65
C ALA A 243 -0.95 3.62 -0.81
N SER A 244 0.10 3.52 -1.60
CA SER A 244 0.10 2.95 -2.95
C SER A 244 1.02 1.75 -2.95
N GLU A 245 0.61 0.66 -3.60
CA GLU A 245 1.36 -0.60 -3.61
C GLU A 245 1.59 -1.10 -5.01
N LYS A 246 2.76 -1.71 -5.20
CA LYS A 246 3.09 -2.52 -6.38
C LYS A 246 3.42 -3.92 -5.90
N ILE A 247 2.75 -4.90 -6.47
CA ILE A 247 2.86 -6.30 -6.07
C ILE A 247 3.47 -7.10 -7.23
N ARG A 248 4.44 -7.96 -6.91
CA ARG A 248 5.09 -8.86 -7.86
C ARG A 248 5.39 -10.21 -7.22
N ALA A 249 5.38 -11.27 -8.01
CA ALA A 249 5.99 -12.54 -7.62
C ALA A 249 7.49 -12.48 -7.94
N VAL A 250 8.32 -12.88 -6.98
CA VAL A 250 9.78 -12.93 -7.11
C VAL A 250 10.32 -14.21 -6.47
N PRO A 251 11.45 -14.75 -6.94
CA PRO A 251 12.11 -15.85 -6.24
C PRO A 251 12.82 -15.34 -4.99
N ALA A 252 12.93 -16.18 -3.96
CA ALA A 252 13.76 -15.91 -2.79
C ALA A 252 15.24 -15.95 -3.19
N ASP A 253 15.97 -14.87 -2.90
CA ASP A 253 17.43 -14.87 -2.93
C ASP A 253 18.01 -15.57 -1.67
N GLU A 254 19.31 -15.75 -1.60
CA GLU A 254 19.98 -16.41 -0.47
C GLU A 254 19.65 -15.73 0.87
N THR A 255 19.67 -14.40 0.93
CA THR A 255 19.37 -13.63 2.14
C THR A 255 17.93 -13.78 2.59
N ALA A 256 16.99 -13.67 1.67
CA ALA A 256 15.56 -13.85 1.96
C ALA A 256 15.26 -15.30 2.37
N ALA A 257 15.87 -16.27 1.69
CA ALA A 257 15.73 -17.69 1.98
C ALA A 257 16.18 -18.01 3.41
N GLU A 258 17.35 -17.52 3.82
CA GLU A 258 17.87 -17.68 5.19
C GLU A 258 16.96 -17.04 6.23
N LEU A 259 16.62 -15.75 6.05
CA LEU A 259 15.85 -14.98 7.03
C LEU A 259 14.40 -15.42 7.17
N LEU A 260 13.79 -15.93 6.09
CA LEU A 260 12.42 -16.43 6.04
C LEU A 260 12.33 -17.95 6.22
N SER A 261 13.46 -18.65 6.31
CA SER A 261 13.53 -20.12 6.46
C SER A 261 12.80 -20.85 5.32
N VAL A 262 13.00 -20.40 4.08
CA VAL A 262 12.46 -21.01 2.86
C VAL A 262 13.61 -21.45 1.92
N PRO A 263 13.39 -22.36 0.97
CA PRO A 263 14.39 -22.68 -0.03
C PRO A 263 14.77 -21.48 -0.90
N VAL A 264 16.03 -21.39 -1.34
CA VAL A 264 16.44 -20.42 -2.38
C VAL A 264 15.61 -20.67 -3.64
N GLY A 265 15.11 -19.63 -4.26
CA GLY A 265 14.20 -19.70 -5.40
C GLY A 265 12.73 -19.95 -5.05
N ALA A 266 12.38 -20.15 -3.78
CA ALA A 266 10.98 -20.24 -3.37
C ALA A 266 10.19 -18.99 -3.81
N PRO A 267 8.93 -19.14 -4.24
CA PRO A 267 8.13 -18.00 -4.66
C PRO A 267 7.78 -17.11 -3.45
N LEU A 268 8.06 -15.82 -3.56
CA LEU A 268 7.68 -14.81 -2.59
C LEU A 268 6.81 -13.74 -3.24
N LEU A 269 5.87 -13.18 -2.48
CA LEU A 269 5.14 -12.00 -2.87
C LEU A 269 5.96 -10.76 -2.47
N SER A 270 6.43 -10.00 -3.44
CA SER A 270 7.10 -8.71 -3.21
C SER A 270 6.08 -7.59 -3.24
N VAL A 271 6.00 -6.82 -2.16
CA VAL A 271 5.12 -5.65 -2.05
C VAL A 271 5.97 -4.41 -1.82
N GLU A 272 6.05 -3.54 -2.84
CA GLU A 272 6.61 -2.19 -2.70
C GLU A 272 5.49 -1.23 -2.38
N ARG A 273 5.55 -0.60 -1.21
CA ARG A 273 4.55 0.37 -0.73
C ARG A 273 5.18 1.73 -0.55
N VAL A 274 4.46 2.75 -1.01
CA VAL A 274 4.73 4.15 -0.63
C VAL A 274 3.57 4.62 0.24
N SER A 275 3.87 5.02 1.48
CA SER A 275 2.88 5.54 2.43
C SER A 275 2.96 7.06 2.50
N TYR A 276 1.79 7.68 2.55
CA TYR A 276 1.62 9.13 2.50
C TYR A 276 0.98 9.63 3.79
N THR A 277 1.42 10.80 4.23
CA THR A 277 0.79 11.56 5.32
C THR A 277 -0.11 12.67 4.75
N TYR A 278 -0.49 13.62 5.59
CA TYR A 278 -1.31 14.76 5.21
C TYR A 278 -0.75 15.51 3.99
N GLY A 279 -1.65 15.93 3.08
CA GLY A 279 -1.28 16.66 1.87
C GLY A 279 -0.55 15.80 0.84
N ASP A 280 -0.82 14.50 0.81
CA ASP A 280 -0.21 13.53 -0.11
C ASP A 280 1.33 13.51 -0.10
N ARG A 281 1.93 13.87 1.03
CA ARG A 281 3.38 13.84 1.18
C ARG A 281 3.86 12.41 1.47
N PRO A 282 4.74 11.84 0.65
CA PRO A 282 5.31 10.54 0.93
C PRO A 282 6.22 10.60 2.16
N VAL A 283 6.11 9.63 3.05
CA VAL A 283 6.87 9.59 4.32
C VAL A 283 7.54 8.26 4.59
N GLU A 284 7.10 7.21 3.89
CA GLU A 284 7.65 5.86 4.01
C GLU A 284 7.70 5.20 2.63
N VAL A 285 8.80 4.52 2.35
CA VAL A 285 8.88 3.47 1.32
C VAL A 285 9.14 2.16 2.05
N ARG A 286 8.34 1.13 1.76
CA ARG A 286 8.50 -0.20 2.33
C ARG A 286 8.59 -1.22 1.21
N ARG A 287 9.55 -2.12 1.31
CA ARG A 287 9.69 -3.30 0.47
C ARG A 287 9.57 -4.52 1.35
N GLY A 288 8.49 -5.26 1.18
CA GLY A 288 8.23 -6.47 1.92
C GLY A 288 8.33 -7.69 1.02
N LEU A 289 8.95 -8.75 1.51
CA LEU A 289 8.93 -10.09 0.91
C LEU A 289 8.10 -10.98 1.82
N TYR A 290 7.04 -11.56 1.27
CA TYR A 290 6.04 -12.30 2.01
C TYR A 290 6.03 -13.77 1.58
N VAL A 291 6.09 -14.67 2.56
CA VAL A 291 5.84 -16.10 2.37
C VAL A 291 4.33 -16.30 2.36
N THR A 292 3.81 -16.85 1.27
CA THR A 292 2.36 -17.05 1.04
C THR A 292 1.95 -18.52 0.99
N THR A 293 2.72 -19.42 1.61
CA THR A 293 2.40 -20.86 1.66
C THR A 293 1.22 -21.19 2.57
N ARG A 294 0.97 -20.35 3.58
CA ARG A 294 -0.11 -20.47 4.57
C ARG A 294 -0.84 -19.14 4.80
N HIS A 295 -0.60 -18.20 3.93
CA HIS A 295 -1.18 -16.85 4.01
C HIS A 295 -1.51 -16.37 2.61
N TYR A 296 -2.50 -15.54 2.48
CA TYR A 296 -2.81 -14.82 1.26
C TYR A 296 -2.81 -13.30 1.49
N TYR A 297 -2.65 -12.56 0.42
CA TYR A 297 -2.73 -11.10 0.44
C TYR A 297 -4.14 -10.67 0.05
N GLN A 298 -4.89 -10.09 0.99
CA GLN A 298 -6.26 -9.66 0.77
C GLN A 298 -6.33 -8.17 0.42
N ASN A 299 -7.07 -7.83 -0.62
CA ASN A 299 -7.41 -6.47 -0.99
C ASN A 299 -8.90 -6.39 -1.33
N ASP A 300 -9.67 -5.72 -0.49
CA ASP A 300 -11.09 -5.48 -0.73
C ASP A 300 -11.23 -4.28 -1.66
N LEU A 301 -11.83 -4.51 -2.81
CA LEU A 301 -12.08 -3.48 -3.82
C LEU A 301 -13.48 -2.93 -3.59
N SER A 302 -13.60 -1.63 -3.28
CA SER A 302 -14.87 -0.90 -3.07
C SER A 302 -15.02 0.24 -4.06
#